data_b147d9c6221ae4b47106530092e084d5
#
_entry.id   b147d9c6221ae4b47106530092e084d5
#
_cell.length_a   1.000
_cell.length_b   1.000
_cell.length_c   1.000
_cell.angle_alpha   90.00
_cell.angle_beta   90.00
_cell.angle_gamma   90.00
#
_symmetry.space_group_name_H-M   'P 1'
#
loop_
_entity.id
_entity.type
_entity.pdbx_description
1 polymer ?
#
loop_
_entity_poly.entity_id
_entity_poly.type
_entity_poly.pdbx_seq_one_letter_code
_entity_poly.pdbx_strand_id
1 'polypeptide(L)'
;MSARPLSVVIAAALGLSVGVATAAATKEQLQVGQQEYLAKCAPCHGPSGKGDGPQAASLKQKPSDLTTYARRNGGKLPEKQAWALIDGRQLDDRVQQDRAMPVWGHMYKTQARADERADIEPYVRARIAAVLEYLKTLQVK
;
A
#
# COMPACT_ATOMS: atom_id res chain seq x y z
N MET A 1 -68.66 25.26 17.90
CA MET A 1 -67.65 25.04 16.86
C MET A 1 -66.30 25.07 17.56
N SER A 2 -65.73 23.90 17.92
CA SER A 2 -64.47 23.80 18.69
C SER A 2 -63.35 23.47 17.74
N ALA A 3 -62.40 24.37 17.57
CA ALA A 3 -61.17 24.16 16.80
C ALA A 3 -60.14 23.43 17.67
N ARG A 4 -59.68 22.25 17.21
CA ARG A 4 -58.61 21.49 17.84
C ARG A 4 -57.28 21.92 17.26
N PRO A 5 -56.23 22.17 18.09
CA PRO A 5 -54.91 22.50 17.58
C PRO A 5 -54.20 21.21 17.10
N LEU A 6 -53.61 21.29 15.90
CA LEU A 6 -52.70 20.26 15.36
C LEU A 6 -51.34 20.42 16.05
N SER A 7 -50.93 19.41 16.81
CA SER A 7 -49.57 19.33 17.36
C SER A 7 -48.63 18.76 16.27
N VAL A 8 -47.73 19.63 15.80
CA VAL A 8 -46.64 19.21 14.90
C VAL A 8 -45.54 18.62 15.71
N VAL A 9 -45.32 17.30 15.61
CA VAL A 9 -44.15 16.62 16.22
C VAL A 9 -42.98 16.71 15.23
N ILE A 10 -42.01 17.55 15.56
CA ILE A 10 -40.73 17.64 14.81
C ILE A 10 -39.83 16.50 15.33
N ALA A 11 -39.70 15.45 14.53
CA ALA A 11 -38.72 14.39 14.79
C ALA A 11 -37.32 14.88 14.40
N ALA A 12 -36.49 15.17 15.41
CA ALA A 12 -35.08 15.48 15.19
C ALA A 12 -34.31 14.19 14.85
N ALA A 13 -33.96 14.01 13.58
CA ALA A 13 -33.08 12.94 13.14
C ALA A 13 -31.63 13.24 13.56
N LEU A 14 -31.16 12.58 14.64
CA LEU A 14 -29.74 12.58 14.97
C LEU A 14 -28.99 11.75 13.91
N GLY A 15 -28.30 12.41 12.98
CA GLY A 15 -27.37 11.78 12.05
C GLY A 15 -26.13 11.30 12.79
N LEU A 16 -25.99 9.99 13.02
CA LEU A 16 -24.72 9.40 13.45
C LEU A 16 -23.74 9.47 12.28
N SER A 17 -22.81 10.41 12.33
CA SER A 17 -21.65 10.44 11.45
C SER A 17 -20.69 9.34 11.89
N VAL A 18 -20.70 8.19 11.21
CA VAL A 18 -19.68 7.17 11.38
C VAL A 18 -18.38 7.69 10.74
N GLY A 19 -17.53 8.30 11.55
CA GLY A 19 -16.18 8.69 11.15
C GLY A 19 -15.37 7.41 10.87
N VAL A 20 -14.96 7.21 9.61
CA VAL A 20 -14.00 6.16 9.25
C VAL A 20 -12.65 6.59 9.79
N ALA A 21 -12.31 6.14 11.01
CA ALA A 21 -10.97 6.30 11.56
C ALA A 21 -10.02 5.44 10.70
N THR A 22 -9.10 6.06 9.97
CA THR A 22 -7.94 5.37 9.39
C THR A 22 -7.07 4.92 10.55
N ALA A 23 -7.15 3.63 10.90
CA ALA A 23 -6.29 3.07 11.93
C ALA A 23 -4.83 3.20 11.53
N ALA A 24 -3.99 3.71 12.42
CA ALA A 24 -2.53 3.70 12.23
C ALA A 24 -2.04 2.25 12.12
N ALA A 25 -0.98 2.02 11.33
CA ALA A 25 -0.38 0.71 11.20
C ALA A 25 0.06 0.16 12.56
N THR A 26 -0.21 -1.13 12.80
CA THR A 26 0.25 -1.78 14.01
C THR A 26 1.76 -2.01 13.99
N LYS A 27 2.37 -2.18 15.15
CA LYS A 27 3.80 -2.50 15.27
C LYS A 27 4.15 -3.79 14.50
N GLU A 28 3.30 -4.80 14.58
CA GLU A 28 3.46 -6.07 13.89
C GLU A 28 3.41 -5.88 12.37
N GLN A 29 2.49 -5.07 11.88
CA GLN A 29 2.38 -4.76 10.45
C GLN A 29 3.63 -4.04 9.94
N LEU A 30 4.17 -3.08 10.70
CA LEU A 30 5.42 -2.41 10.36
C LEU A 30 6.62 -3.36 10.36
N GLN A 31 6.70 -4.28 11.32
CA GLN A 31 7.77 -5.29 11.35
C GLN A 31 7.72 -6.22 10.12
N VAL A 32 6.52 -6.71 9.78
CA VAL A 32 6.33 -7.53 8.57
C VAL A 32 6.74 -6.72 7.34
N GLY A 33 6.31 -5.47 7.23
CA GLY A 33 6.65 -4.59 6.11
C GLY A 33 8.15 -4.36 5.98
N GLN A 34 8.84 -4.14 7.09
CA GLN A 34 10.29 -4.01 7.12
C GLN A 34 11.01 -5.28 6.66
N GLN A 35 10.59 -6.44 7.17
CA GLN A 35 11.17 -7.73 6.77
C GLN A 35 10.99 -7.99 5.28
N GLU A 36 9.78 -7.79 4.75
CA GLU A 36 9.48 -7.94 3.33
C GLU A 36 10.31 -6.97 2.48
N TYR A 37 10.40 -5.72 2.91
CA TYR A 37 11.18 -4.70 2.21
C TYR A 37 12.67 -5.07 2.16
N LEU A 38 13.26 -5.41 3.29
CA LEU A 38 14.69 -5.75 3.36
C LEU A 38 15.02 -6.99 2.54
N ALA A 39 14.14 -8.00 2.54
CA ALA A 39 14.37 -9.24 1.81
C ALA A 39 14.15 -9.10 0.29
N LYS A 40 13.18 -8.29 -0.15
CA LYS A 40 12.68 -8.30 -1.54
C LYS A 40 12.90 -6.99 -2.30
N CYS A 41 12.90 -5.86 -1.61
CA CYS A 41 13.01 -4.53 -2.23
C CYS A 41 14.41 -3.93 -2.10
N ALA A 42 15.02 -4.07 -0.92
CA ALA A 42 16.33 -3.51 -0.63
C ALA A 42 17.48 -4.00 -1.54
N PRO A 43 17.48 -5.23 -2.08
CA PRO A 43 18.50 -5.63 -3.04
C PRO A 43 18.65 -4.67 -4.23
N CYS A 44 17.56 -4.06 -4.67
CA CYS A 44 17.56 -3.04 -5.72
C CYS A 44 17.44 -1.62 -5.19
N HIS A 45 16.48 -1.38 -4.28
CA HIS A 45 16.18 -0.02 -3.79
C HIS A 45 17.08 0.46 -2.63
N GLY A 46 17.94 -0.41 -2.09
CA GLY A 46 18.76 -0.12 -0.92
C GLY A 46 17.98 -0.21 0.39
N PRO A 47 18.66 -0.48 1.52
CA PRO A 47 18.02 -0.58 2.83
C PRO A 47 17.38 0.74 3.28
N SER A 48 17.91 1.87 2.81
CA SER A 48 17.38 3.21 3.05
C SER A 48 16.36 3.69 2.02
N GLY A 49 16.11 2.93 0.94
CA GLY A 49 15.16 3.27 -0.12
C GLY A 49 15.66 4.24 -1.18
N LYS A 50 16.97 4.52 -1.26
CA LYS A 50 17.55 5.53 -2.15
C LYS A 50 17.86 5.05 -3.58
N GLY A 51 17.51 3.81 -3.92
CA GLY A 51 17.83 3.22 -5.22
C GLY A 51 19.30 2.82 -5.37
N ASP A 52 19.97 2.55 -4.26
CA ASP A 52 21.40 2.25 -4.15
C ASP A 52 21.68 0.83 -3.63
N GLY A 53 20.73 -0.08 -3.84
CA GLY A 53 20.92 -1.47 -3.47
C GLY A 53 22.01 -2.16 -4.29
N PRO A 54 22.56 -3.28 -3.77
CA PRO A 54 23.70 -3.96 -4.41
C PRO A 54 23.40 -4.44 -5.84
N GLN A 55 22.15 -4.68 -6.19
CA GLN A 55 21.74 -5.08 -7.54
C GLN A 55 21.47 -3.88 -8.46
N ALA A 56 21.41 -2.64 -7.94
CA ALA A 56 21.06 -1.45 -8.72
C ALA A 56 21.98 -1.23 -9.91
N ALA A 57 23.28 -1.50 -9.76
CA ALA A 57 24.28 -1.29 -10.81
C ALA A 57 24.14 -2.25 -12.01
N SER A 58 23.51 -3.42 -11.82
CA SER A 58 23.30 -4.41 -12.87
C SER A 58 22.00 -4.19 -13.67
N LEU A 59 21.15 -3.24 -13.24
CA LEU A 59 19.89 -2.96 -13.90
C LEU A 59 20.08 -1.93 -15.03
N LYS A 60 19.39 -2.12 -16.15
CA LYS A 60 19.37 -1.17 -17.26
C LYS A 60 18.87 0.22 -16.84
N GLN A 61 17.94 0.25 -15.92
CA GLN A 61 17.37 1.47 -15.37
C GLN A 61 17.59 1.49 -13.86
N LYS A 62 18.18 2.58 -13.37
CA LYS A 62 18.41 2.77 -11.93
C LYS A 62 17.09 2.73 -11.15
N PRO A 63 17.01 1.96 -10.06
CA PRO A 63 15.85 1.96 -9.20
C PRO A 63 15.54 3.36 -8.65
N SER A 64 14.27 3.69 -8.57
CA SER A 64 13.84 5.00 -8.07
C SER A 64 14.20 5.17 -6.59
N ASP A 65 14.56 6.40 -6.22
CA ASP A 65 14.59 6.83 -4.82
C ASP A 65 13.16 6.86 -4.27
N LEU A 66 12.86 5.90 -3.39
CA LEU A 66 11.55 5.74 -2.77
C LEU A 66 11.31 6.74 -1.65
N THR A 67 12.37 7.30 -1.04
CA THR A 67 12.26 8.21 0.10
C THR A 67 11.62 9.54 -0.24
N THR A 68 11.69 9.94 -1.50
CA THR A 68 11.15 11.20 -2.01
C THR A 68 9.78 11.05 -2.68
N TYR A 69 9.18 9.85 -2.61
CA TYR A 69 7.97 9.57 -3.37
C TYR A 69 6.77 10.41 -2.88
N ALA A 70 6.60 10.56 -1.57
CA ALA A 70 5.59 11.45 -1.02
C ALA A 70 5.83 12.92 -1.41
N ARG A 71 7.07 13.42 -1.28
CA ARG A 71 7.42 14.79 -1.63
C ARG A 71 7.09 15.12 -3.09
N ARG A 72 7.35 14.21 -4.02
CA ARG A 72 7.04 14.36 -5.45
C ARG A 72 5.54 14.29 -5.76
N ASN A 73 4.72 13.87 -4.79
CA ASN A 73 3.27 13.68 -4.93
C ASN A 73 2.49 14.51 -3.88
N GLY A 74 2.86 15.77 -3.70
CA GLY A 74 2.12 16.70 -2.85
C GLY A 74 2.20 16.42 -1.35
N GLY A 75 3.28 15.76 -0.89
CA GLY A 75 3.54 15.48 0.52
C GLY A 75 2.89 14.20 1.06
N LYS A 76 2.19 13.44 0.21
CA LYS A 76 1.55 12.17 0.58
C LYS A 76 2.02 11.04 -0.33
N LEU A 77 2.28 9.88 0.27
CA LEU A 77 2.55 8.68 -0.51
C LEU A 77 1.31 8.33 -1.35
N PRO A 78 1.41 8.24 -2.70
CA PRO A 78 0.27 7.89 -3.55
C PRO A 78 0.03 6.38 -3.48
N GLU A 79 -0.62 5.92 -2.41
CA GLU A 79 -0.75 4.51 -2.03
C GLU A 79 -1.33 3.63 -3.14
N LYS A 80 -2.38 4.10 -3.84
CA LYS A 80 -2.99 3.34 -4.94
C LYS A 80 -2.00 3.07 -6.07
N GLN A 81 -1.21 4.08 -6.44
CA GLN A 81 -0.20 3.96 -7.47
C GLN A 81 0.96 3.08 -7.01
N ALA A 82 1.45 3.28 -5.80
CA ALA A 82 2.50 2.44 -5.21
C ALA A 82 2.06 0.98 -5.10
N TRP A 83 0.80 0.75 -4.67
CA TRP A 83 0.19 -0.58 -4.68
C TRP A 83 0.23 -1.23 -6.06
N ALA A 84 -0.29 -0.53 -7.08
CA ALA A 84 -0.35 -1.04 -8.45
C ALA A 84 1.05 -1.40 -8.99
N LEU A 85 2.05 -0.56 -8.69
CA LEU A 85 3.44 -0.81 -9.07
C LEU A 85 4.04 -2.03 -8.35
N ILE A 86 3.77 -2.22 -7.06
CA ILE A 86 4.27 -3.37 -6.30
C ILE A 86 3.55 -4.65 -6.73
N ASP A 87 2.23 -4.65 -6.74
CA ASP A 87 1.42 -5.80 -7.17
C ASP A 87 1.79 -6.22 -8.61
N GLY A 88 1.76 -5.26 -9.52
CA GLY A 88 2.14 -5.44 -10.92
C GLY A 88 1.17 -6.26 -11.77
N ARG A 89 0.24 -7.01 -11.20
CA ARG A 89 -0.65 -7.94 -11.92
C ARG A 89 -1.68 -7.26 -12.83
N GLN A 90 -1.95 -5.97 -12.60
CA GLN A 90 -2.93 -5.16 -13.33
C GLN A 90 -2.28 -4.05 -14.17
N LEU A 91 -0.96 -4.09 -14.34
CA LEU A 91 -0.27 -3.12 -15.19
C LEU A 91 -0.45 -3.47 -16.67
N ASP A 92 -0.45 -2.42 -17.49
CA ASP A 92 -0.41 -2.56 -18.96
C ASP A 92 0.78 -3.41 -19.42
N ASP A 93 0.60 -4.21 -20.47
CA ASP A 93 1.61 -5.14 -20.96
C ASP A 93 2.91 -4.43 -21.35
N ARG A 94 2.85 -3.20 -21.89
CA ARG A 94 4.04 -2.41 -22.24
C ARG A 94 4.83 -2.04 -20.99
N VAL A 95 4.14 -1.62 -19.93
CA VAL A 95 4.77 -1.32 -18.64
C VAL A 95 5.36 -2.56 -18.03
N GLN A 96 4.72 -3.72 -18.21
CA GLN A 96 5.23 -5.00 -17.74
C GLN A 96 6.51 -5.44 -18.45
N GLN A 97 6.58 -5.29 -19.79
CA GLN A 97 7.74 -5.70 -20.58
C GLN A 97 9.00 -4.89 -20.28
N ASP A 98 8.85 -3.59 -20.02
CA ASP A 98 9.99 -2.69 -19.83
C ASP A 98 10.46 -2.59 -18.36
N ARG A 99 9.71 -3.19 -17.42
CA ARG A 99 10.03 -3.06 -15.99
C ARG A 99 11.09 -4.06 -15.55
N ALA A 100 12.10 -3.57 -14.82
CA ALA A 100 13.06 -4.41 -14.12
C ALA A 100 12.52 -4.94 -12.76
N MET A 101 11.51 -4.26 -12.19
CA MET A 101 10.91 -4.63 -10.91
C MET A 101 10.03 -5.86 -11.07
N PRO A 102 10.17 -6.92 -10.25
CA PRO A 102 9.33 -8.11 -10.31
C PRO A 102 7.84 -7.81 -10.08
N VAL A 103 6.97 -8.69 -10.57
CA VAL A 103 5.52 -8.67 -10.31
C VAL A 103 5.27 -9.32 -8.94
N TRP A 104 5.37 -8.53 -7.88
CA TRP A 104 5.32 -9.05 -6.50
C TRP A 104 3.99 -9.71 -6.17
N GLY A 105 2.88 -9.27 -6.78
CA GLY A 105 1.59 -9.94 -6.63
C GLY A 105 1.63 -11.41 -7.07
N HIS A 106 2.34 -11.74 -8.15
CA HIS A 106 2.55 -13.13 -8.58
C HIS A 106 3.49 -13.88 -7.62
N MET A 107 4.57 -13.24 -7.18
CA MET A 107 5.52 -13.86 -6.25
C MET A 107 4.86 -14.24 -4.92
N TYR A 108 4.09 -13.33 -4.33
CA TYR A 108 3.33 -13.61 -3.11
C TYR A 108 2.25 -14.67 -3.30
N LYS A 109 1.58 -14.66 -4.46
CA LYS A 109 0.59 -15.70 -4.78
C LYS A 109 1.24 -17.08 -4.90
N THR A 110 2.40 -17.17 -5.53
CA THR A 110 3.18 -18.44 -5.63
C THR A 110 3.61 -18.90 -4.25
N GLN A 111 4.11 -18.00 -3.42
CA GLN A 111 4.48 -18.33 -2.04
C GLN A 111 3.27 -18.83 -1.23
N ALA A 112 2.15 -18.12 -1.29
CA ALA A 112 0.94 -18.54 -0.58
C ALA A 112 0.49 -19.96 -0.96
N ARG A 113 0.63 -20.33 -2.24
CA ARG A 113 0.34 -21.67 -2.73
C ARG A 113 1.34 -22.72 -2.21
N ALA A 114 2.63 -22.38 -2.20
CA ALA A 114 3.67 -23.26 -1.67
C ALA A 114 3.50 -23.49 -0.15
N ASP A 115 2.97 -22.50 0.56
CA ASP A 115 2.65 -22.58 1.98
C ASP A 115 1.24 -23.20 2.24
N GLU A 116 0.60 -23.76 1.21
CA GLU A 116 -0.73 -24.42 1.25
C GLU A 116 -1.83 -23.54 1.89
N ARG A 117 -1.76 -22.21 1.70
CA ARG A 117 -2.72 -21.28 2.28
C ARG A 117 -4.06 -21.33 1.55
N ALA A 118 -5.14 -21.33 2.30
CA ALA A 118 -6.49 -21.19 1.76
C ALA A 118 -6.83 -19.73 1.41
N ASP A 119 -6.19 -18.75 2.10
CA ASP A 119 -6.45 -17.31 2.02
C ASP A 119 -5.46 -16.57 1.08
N ILE A 120 -5.27 -17.06 -0.14
CA ILE A 120 -4.23 -16.58 -1.07
C ILE A 120 -4.31 -15.06 -1.33
N GLU A 121 -5.45 -14.52 -1.77
CA GLU A 121 -5.57 -13.09 -2.09
C GLU A 121 -5.52 -12.18 -0.84
N PRO A 122 -6.15 -12.52 0.28
CA PRO A 122 -5.91 -11.83 1.55
C PRO A 122 -4.45 -11.80 1.97
N TYR A 123 -3.72 -12.90 1.82
CA TYR A 123 -2.27 -12.95 2.09
C TYR A 123 -1.49 -11.98 1.20
N VAL A 124 -1.71 -11.99 -0.12
CA VAL A 124 -1.04 -11.06 -1.06
C VAL A 124 -1.29 -9.62 -0.65
N ARG A 125 -2.55 -9.28 -0.37
CA ARG A 125 -2.93 -7.92 0.07
C ARG A 125 -2.24 -7.52 1.37
N ALA A 126 -2.21 -8.41 2.35
CA ALA A 126 -1.58 -8.12 3.63
C ALA A 126 -0.07 -7.85 3.50
N ARG A 127 0.64 -8.61 2.66
CA ARG A 127 2.07 -8.41 2.39
C ARG A 127 2.34 -7.07 1.72
N ILE A 128 1.60 -6.72 0.66
CA ILE A 128 1.77 -5.44 -0.04
C ILE A 128 1.39 -4.27 0.88
N ALA A 129 0.29 -4.37 1.64
CA ALA A 129 -0.10 -3.35 2.61
C ALA A 129 1.00 -3.11 3.66
N ALA A 130 1.59 -4.17 4.21
CA ALA A 130 2.67 -4.06 5.18
C ALA A 130 3.91 -3.35 4.59
N VAL A 131 4.29 -3.68 3.35
CA VAL A 131 5.38 -2.98 2.64
C VAL A 131 5.06 -1.49 2.47
N LEU A 132 3.82 -1.14 2.10
CA LEU A 132 3.42 0.27 1.96
C LEU A 132 3.49 1.03 3.28
N GLU A 133 3.05 0.41 4.40
CA GLU A 133 3.18 1.04 5.73
C GLU A 133 4.65 1.28 6.09
N TYR A 134 5.54 0.33 5.80
CA TYR A 134 6.97 0.55 6.01
C TYR A 134 7.53 1.65 5.10
N LEU A 135 7.13 1.70 3.82
CA LEU A 135 7.55 2.76 2.89
C LEU A 135 7.15 4.16 3.36
N LYS A 136 6.01 4.31 4.05
CA LYS A 136 5.62 5.59 4.68
C LYS A 136 6.65 6.06 5.70
N THR A 137 7.28 5.16 6.43
CA THR A 137 8.31 5.50 7.43
C THR A 137 9.62 5.98 6.81
N LEU A 138 9.89 5.61 5.56
CA LEU A 138 11.09 6.01 4.83
C LEU A 138 10.97 7.39 4.16
N GLN A 139 9.77 7.98 4.11
CA GLN A 139 9.57 9.23 3.39
C GLN A 139 10.28 10.40 4.07
N VAL A 140 11.08 11.14 3.28
CA VAL A 140 11.66 12.41 3.72
C VAL A 140 10.62 13.53 3.62
N LYS A 141 10.62 14.42 4.58
CA LYS A 141 9.74 15.59 4.65
C LYS A 141 10.18 16.67 3.65
#